data_2a34483c851aa50e293b99127152167a
#
_entry.id   2a34483c851aa50e293b99127152167a
#
_cell.length_a   1.000
_cell.length_b   1.000
_cell.length_c   1.000
_cell.angle_alpha   90.00
_cell.angle_beta   90.00
_cell.angle_gamma   90.00
#
_symmetry.space_group_name_H-M   'P 1'
#
loop_
_entity.id
_entity.type
_entity.pdbx_description
1 polymer ?
#
loop_
_entity_poly.entity_id
_entity_poly.type
_entity_poly.pdbx_seq_one_letter_code
_entity_poly.pdbx_strand_id
1 'polypeptide(L)'
;KLQVTTAELENAEHYNNSLSVLYDNVKAFKHDFDNMVFIIGGFVDTNDLDGLKKYYKDLVKDCQHVNSIALLNPNVINNGGIYNLLMTKYKKAHELDVQIDLEIFFDFTKLHMPIYEFARILGILIDNAIEATNETSPKNVKILIRDSVNTSTQIVCISNTYKNKNVDIHKIFEKGISEKENHQGIGLWEVKKILSKNNNINLITSNDENYFKQQLEIYY
;
A
#
# COMPACT_ATOMS: atom_id res chain seq x y z
N LYS A 1 16.95 35.73 16.19
CA LYS A 1 15.57 35.79 16.76
C LYS A 1 14.50 35.84 15.67
N LEU A 2 14.62 36.68 14.62
CA LEU A 2 13.61 36.74 13.53
C LEU A 2 13.46 35.43 12.73
N GLN A 3 14.54 34.71 12.47
CA GLN A 3 14.52 33.43 11.70
C GLN A 3 13.85 32.29 12.47
N VAL A 4 13.94 32.28 13.79
CA VAL A 4 13.27 31.27 14.64
C VAL A 4 11.77 31.51 14.68
N THR A 5 11.33 32.78 14.73
CA THR A 5 9.90 33.12 14.74
C THR A 5 9.20 32.87 13.40
N THR A 6 9.89 33.01 12.26
CA THR A 6 9.32 32.66 10.93
C THR A 6 9.13 31.15 10.78
N ALA A 7 10.07 30.33 11.21
CA ALA A 7 9.95 28.88 11.20
C ALA A 7 8.84 28.35 12.14
N GLU A 8 8.68 28.99 13.29
CA GLU A 8 7.59 28.70 14.23
C GLU A 8 6.21 29.07 13.64
N LEU A 9 6.12 30.19 12.91
CA LEU A 9 4.90 30.62 12.23
C LEU A 9 4.53 29.66 11.07
N GLU A 10 5.49 29.30 10.23
CA GLU A 10 5.28 28.31 9.16
C GLU A 10 4.83 26.95 9.69
N ASN A 11 5.44 26.48 10.78
CA ASN A 11 5.01 25.26 11.46
C ASN A 11 3.59 25.35 12.03
N ALA A 12 3.20 26.50 12.59
CA ALA A 12 1.86 26.74 13.09
C ALA A 12 0.82 26.79 11.97
N GLU A 13 1.16 27.39 10.82
CA GLU A 13 0.31 27.40 9.63
C GLU A 13 0.13 25.98 9.03
N HIS A 14 1.21 25.20 8.93
CA HIS A 14 1.13 23.79 8.50
C HIS A 14 0.28 22.95 9.46
N TYR A 15 0.42 23.16 10.77
CA TYR A 15 -0.39 22.48 11.78
C TYR A 15 -1.87 22.86 11.65
N ASN A 16 -2.19 24.15 11.52
CA ASN A 16 -3.56 24.63 11.34
C ASN A 16 -4.20 24.10 10.03
N ASN A 17 -3.45 24.06 8.93
CA ASN A 17 -3.92 23.48 7.68
C ASN A 17 -4.20 21.97 7.83
N SER A 18 -3.33 21.23 8.51
CA SER A 18 -3.53 19.81 8.80
C SER A 18 -4.76 19.56 9.68
N LEU A 19 -4.99 20.41 10.69
CA LEU A 19 -6.18 20.36 11.53
C LEU A 19 -7.46 20.67 10.75
N SER A 20 -7.43 21.66 9.84
CA SER A 20 -8.58 21.99 8.99
C SER A 20 -8.95 20.81 8.09
N VAL A 21 -7.97 20.18 7.44
CA VAL A 21 -8.18 18.98 6.60
C VAL A 21 -8.75 17.82 7.42
N LEU A 22 -8.21 17.59 8.63
CA LEU A 22 -8.72 16.57 9.53
C LEU A 22 -10.18 16.85 9.95
N TYR A 23 -10.48 18.11 10.28
CA TYR A 23 -11.85 18.52 10.63
C TYR A 23 -12.84 18.30 9.49
N ASP A 24 -12.46 18.67 8.27
CA ASP A 24 -13.30 18.47 7.09
C ASP A 24 -13.52 16.98 6.79
N ASN A 25 -12.49 16.15 6.97
CA ASN A 25 -12.61 14.69 6.83
C ASN A 25 -13.55 14.09 7.90
N VAL A 26 -13.44 14.53 9.15
CA VAL A 26 -14.33 14.08 10.24
C VAL A 26 -15.77 14.53 9.98
N LYS A 27 -15.98 15.73 9.46
CA LYS A 27 -17.30 16.25 9.10
C LYS A 27 -17.93 15.44 7.95
N ALA A 28 -17.15 15.14 6.92
CA ALA A 28 -17.59 14.29 5.80
C ALA A 28 -17.94 12.89 6.30
N PHE A 29 -17.05 12.27 7.09
CA PHE A 29 -17.30 10.97 7.70
C PHE A 29 -18.60 10.96 8.54
N LYS A 30 -18.81 11.98 9.36
CA LYS A 30 -20.03 12.09 10.16
C LYS A 30 -21.27 12.14 9.27
N HIS A 31 -21.27 12.94 8.21
CA HIS A 31 -22.38 13.04 7.26
C HIS A 31 -22.68 11.69 6.62
N ASP A 32 -21.66 10.97 6.15
CA ASP A 32 -21.82 9.67 5.51
C ASP A 32 -22.31 8.60 6.51
N PHE A 33 -21.80 8.64 7.74
CA PHE A 33 -22.26 7.76 8.82
C PHE A 33 -23.73 8.01 9.14
N ASP A 34 -24.15 9.29 9.29
CA ASP A 34 -25.54 9.66 9.56
C ASP A 34 -26.47 9.15 8.44
N ASN A 35 -26.04 9.25 7.17
CA ASN A 35 -26.78 8.72 6.02
C ASN A 35 -26.90 7.18 6.08
N MET A 36 -25.84 6.46 6.43
CA MET A 36 -25.88 5.00 6.58
C MET A 36 -26.87 4.58 7.66
N VAL A 37 -26.83 5.24 8.81
CA VAL A 37 -27.77 4.97 9.92
C VAL A 37 -29.22 5.26 9.51
N PHE A 38 -29.45 6.34 8.76
CA PHE A 38 -30.79 6.68 8.26
C PHE A 38 -31.34 5.62 7.29
N ILE A 39 -30.51 5.13 6.36
CA ILE A 39 -30.90 4.08 5.40
C ILE A 39 -31.21 2.78 6.14
N ILE A 40 -30.37 2.37 7.11
CA ILE A 40 -30.61 1.20 7.95
C ILE A 40 -31.96 1.34 8.71
N GLY A 41 -32.21 2.53 9.27
CA GLY A 41 -33.48 2.83 9.95
C GLY A 41 -34.68 2.62 9.04
N GLY A 42 -34.62 3.10 7.80
CA GLY A 42 -35.66 2.89 6.79
C GLY A 42 -35.99 1.43 6.52
N PHE A 43 -34.99 0.55 6.41
CA PHE A 43 -35.20 -0.90 6.26
C PHE A 43 -35.80 -1.54 7.51
N VAL A 44 -35.40 -1.08 8.68
CA VAL A 44 -35.96 -1.57 9.96
C VAL A 44 -37.42 -1.15 10.11
N ASP A 45 -37.77 0.11 9.85
CA ASP A 45 -39.11 0.64 9.97
C ASP A 45 -40.08 0.00 9.01
N THR A 46 -39.63 -0.42 7.82
CA THR A 46 -40.44 -1.12 6.81
C THR A 46 -40.41 -2.65 6.93
N ASN A 47 -39.69 -3.21 7.92
CA ASN A 47 -39.43 -4.64 8.06
C ASN A 47 -38.85 -5.30 6.78
N ASP A 48 -38.09 -4.55 5.96
CA ASP A 48 -37.46 -5.08 4.75
C ASP A 48 -36.08 -5.70 5.09
N LEU A 49 -36.13 -6.93 5.61
CA LEU A 49 -34.91 -7.70 5.97
C LEU A 49 -34.09 -8.10 4.76
N ASP A 50 -34.66 -8.29 3.60
CA ASP A 50 -33.91 -8.68 2.39
C ASP A 50 -33.21 -7.48 1.78
N GLY A 51 -33.85 -6.32 1.77
CA GLY A 51 -33.21 -5.05 1.44
C GLY A 51 -32.04 -4.70 2.38
N LEU A 52 -32.25 -4.87 3.70
CA LEU A 52 -31.21 -4.67 4.69
C LEU A 52 -30.00 -5.60 4.49
N LYS A 53 -30.23 -6.88 4.24
CA LYS A 53 -29.16 -7.86 3.96
C LYS A 53 -28.37 -7.50 2.70
N LYS A 54 -29.06 -7.04 1.65
CA LYS A 54 -28.40 -6.60 0.42
C LYS A 54 -27.56 -5.35 0.67
N TYR A 55 -28.15 -4.35 1.31
CA TYR A 55 -27.45 -3.11 1.67
C TYR A 55 -26.23 -3.37 2.54
N TYR A 56 -26.34 -4.24 3.56
CA TYR A 56 -25.23 -4.65 4.40
C TYR A 56 -24.09 -5.30 3.59
N LYS A 57 -24.41 -6.20 2.64
CA LYS A 57 -23.40 -6.82 1.79
C LYS A 57 -22.70 -5.80 0.91
N ASP A 58 -23.44 -4.84 0.35
CA ASP A 58 -22.88 -3.79 -0.49
C ASP A 58 -22.03 -2.83 0.35
N LEU A 59 -22.50 -2.43 1.55
CA LEU A 59 -21.76 -1.61 2.50
C LEU A 59 -20.43 -2.28 2.95
N VAL A 60 -20.44 -3.59 3.22
CA VAL A 60 -19.23 -4.33 3.58
C VAL A 60 -18.23 -4.35 2.42
N LYS A 61 -18.71 -4.52 1.17
CA LYS A 61 -17.85 -4.42 -0.01
C LYS A 61 -17.27 -3.01 -0.15
N ASP A 62 -18.09 -1.97 -0.01
CA ASP A 62 -17.65 -0.58 -0.07
C ASP A 62 -16.67 -0.25 1.06
N CYS A 63 -16.90 -0.74 2.29
CA CYS A 63 -15.95 -0.57 3.40
C CYS A 63 -14.62 -1.29 3.15
N GLN A 64 -14.63 -2.46 2.53
CA GLN A 64 -13.40 -3.14 2.11
C GLN A 64 -12.67 -2.36 1.00
N HIS A 65 -13.40 -1.69 0.11
CA HIS A 65 -12.84 -0.80 -0.90
C HIS A 65 -12.37 0.55 -0.34
N VAL A 66 -13.16 1.15 0.55
CA VAL A 66 -12.87 2.47 1.16
C VAL A 66 -11.63 2.42 2.03
N ASN A 67 -11.37 1.34 2.78
CA ASN A 67 -10.13 1.21 3.55
C ASN A 67 -8.87 1.24 2.67
N SER A 68 -8.96 0.74 1.44
CA SER A 68 -7.83 0.74 0.51
C SER A 68 -7.76 2.01 -0.36
N ILE A 69 -8.91 2.57 -0.77
CA ILE A 69 -8.98 3.78 -1.62
C ILE A 69 -8.78 5.06 -0.78
N ALA A 70 -9.28 5.11 0.46
CA ALA A 70 -9.05 6.25 1.35
C ALA A 70 -7.57 6.41 1.73
N LEU A 71 -6.80 5.30 1.74
CA LEU A 71 -5.35 5.31 1.93
C LEU A 71 -4.59 5.78 0.69
N LEU A 72 -5.20 5.63 -0.51
CA LEU A 72 -4.69 6.19 -1.77
C LEU A 72 -5.11 7.66 -1.94
N ASN A 73 -4.96 8.47 -0.90
CA ASN A 73 -5.20 9.92 -0.98
C ASN A 73 -3.97 10.60 -1.61
N PRO A 74 -4.13 11.39 -2.69
CA PRO A 74 -3.02 12.14 -3.30
C PRO A 74 -2.29 13.06 -2.33
N ASN A 75 -2.95 13.51 -1.25
CA ASN A 75 -2.34 14.32 -0.21
C ASN A 75 -1.45 13.51 0.74
N VAL A 76 -1.68 12.20 0.86
CA VAL A 76 -0.83 11.28 1.63
C VAL A 76 0.33 10.80 0.76
N ILE A 77 0.04 10.50 -0.53
CA ILE A 77 1.06 10.12 -1.51
C ILE A 77 1.44 11.38 -2.29
N ASN A 78 2.30 12.20 -1.71
CA ASN A 78 2.75 13.47 -2.26
C ASN A 78 3.69 13.34 -3.49
N ASN A 79 3.51 12.29 -4.28
CA ASN A 79 4.19 12.04 -5.54
C ASN A 79 3.23 11.41 -6.56
N GLY A 80 2.91 12.14 -7.63
CA GLY A 80 1.95 11.73 -8.65
C GLY A 80 2.34 10.44 -9.39
N GLY A 81 3.63 10.18 -9.58
CA GLY A 81 4.13 8.93 -10.22
C GLY A 81 3.88 7.71 -9.34
N ILE A 82 4.18 7.80 -8.06
CA ILE A 82 3.93 6.72 -7.08
C ILE A 82 2.43 6.53 -6.87
N TYR A 83 1.67 7.60 -6.79
CA TYR A 83 0.21 7.54 -6.71
C TYR A 83 -0.37 6.74 -7.88
N ASN A 84 -0.04 7.11 -9.12
CA ASN A 84 -0.54 6.40 -10.31
C ASN A 84 -0.09 4.94 -10.38
N LEU A 85 1.15 4.65 -9.96
CA LEU A 85 1.64 3.29 -9.86
C LEU A 85 0.79 2.46 -8.90
N LEU A 86 0.60 2.93 -7.66
CA LEU A 86 -0.19 2.23 -6.64
C LEU A 86 -1.65 2.05 -7.06
N MET A 87 -2.26 3.09 -7.66
CA MET A 87 -3.62 3.00 -8.21
C MET A 87 -3.75 1.91 -9.27
N THR A 88 -2.77 1.83 -10.19
CA THR A 88 -2.76 0.82 -11.24
C THR A 88 -2.64 -0.60 -10.66
N LYS A 89 -1.76 -0.78 -9.66
CA LYS A 89 -1.59 -2.08 -8.99
C LYS A 89 -2.81 -2.47 -8.18
N TYR A 90 -3.43 -1.51 -7.51
CA TYR A 90 -4.68 -1.72 -6.78
C TYR A 90 -5.80 -2.18 -7.71
N LYS A 91 -5.98 -1.51 -8.86
CA LYS A 91 -6.97 -1.91 -9.85
C LYS A 91 -6.73 -3.34 -10.37
N LYS A 92 -5.47 -3.67 -10.70
CA LYS A 92 -5.09 -5.03 -11.12
C LYS A 92 -5.42 -6.08 -10.03
N ALA A 93 -5.10 -5.79 -8.78
CA ALA A 93 -5.39 -6.67 -7.66
C ALA A 93 -6.91 -6.89 -7.49
N HIS A 94 -7.69 -5.82 -7.59
CA HIS A 94 -9.14 -5.88 -7.53
C HIS A 94 -9.74 -6.78 -8.63
N GLU A 95 -9.25 -6.65 -9.86
CA GLU A 95 -9.69 -7.50 -11.00
C GLU A 95 -9.40 -9.00 -10.77
N LEU A 96 -8.45 -9.32 -9.89
CA LEU A 96 -8.04 -10.69 -9.52
C LEU A 96 -8.59 -11.15 -8.16
N ASP A 97 -9.49 -10.39 -7.55
CA ASP A 97 -10.03 -10.63 -6.19
C ASP A 97 -8.93 -10.72 -5.11
N VAL A 98 -7.84 -9.96 -5.27
CA VAL A 98 -6.76 -9.87 -4.30
C VAL A 98 -7.01 -8.68 -3.37
N GLN A 99 -7.08 -8.93 -2.07
CA GLN A 99 -7.15 -7.88 -1.06
C GLN A 99 -5.77 -7.25 -0.86
N ILE A 100 -5.69 -5.91 -0.95
CA ILE A 100 -4.49 -5.15 -0.60
C ILE A 100 -4.74 -4.34 0.66
N ASP A 101 -3.93 -4.58 1.69
CA ASP A 101 -3.84 -3.75 2.88
C ASP A 101 -2.64 -2.81 2.71
N LEU A 102 -2.89 -1.50 2.59
CA LEU A 102 -1.87 -0.49 2.31
C LEU A 102 -1.74 0.49 3.47
N GLU A 103 -0.53 0.63 4.00
CA GLU A 103 -0.19 1.60 5.05
C GLU A 103 1.01 2.46 4.59
N ILE A 104 0.83 3.78 4.51
CA ILE A 104 1.87 4.72 4.10
C ILE A 104 2.05 5.79 5.18
N PHE A 105 3.23 5.78 5.80
CA PHE A 105 3.70 6.76 6.78
C PHE A 105 5.02 7.34 6.29
N PHE A 106 5.00 7.91 5.06
CA PHE A 106 6.21 8.32 4.37
C PHE A 106 6.00 9.54 3.48
N ASP A 107 6.94 10.46 3.55
CA ASP A 107 7.02 11.63 2.67
C ASP A 107 7.95 11.33 1.48
N PHE A 108 7.39 11.12 0.30
CA PHE A 108 8.15 10.77 -0.91
C PHE A 108 9.08 11.89 -1.41
N THR A 109 8.93 13.14 -0.92
CA THR A 109 9.89 14.21 -1.21
C THR A 109 11.24 13.98 -0.51
N LYS A 110 11.25 13.16 0.54
CA LYS A 110 12.45 12.79 1.34
C LYS A 110 13.04 11.44 0.95
N LEU A 111 12.68 10.90 -0.21
CA LEU A 111 13.19 9.61 -0.66
C LEU A 111 14.71 9.68 -0.95
N HIS A 112 15.49 8.80 -0.34
CA HIS A 112 16.97 8.74 -0.47
C HIS A 112 17.45 7.79 -1.58
N MET A 113 16.67 7.71 -2.67
CA MET A 113 17.07 7.05 -3.92
C MET A 113 16.35 7.70 -5.11
N PRO A 114 16.81 7.48 -6.37
CA PRO A 114 16.11 7.98 -7.55
C PRO A 114 14.68 7.44 -7.62
N ILE A 115 13.69 8.34 -7.76
CA ILE A 115 12.27 8.02 -7.72
C ILE A 115 11.86 6.99 -8.80
N TYR A 116 12.49 7.03 -9.97
CA TYR A 116 12.20 6.08 -11.05
C TYR A 116 12.68 4.66 -10.73
N GLU A 117 13.83 4.50 -10.04
CA GLU A 117 14.34 3.21 -9.56
C GLU A 117 13.45 2.67 -8.44
N PHE A 118 13.06 3.54 -7.50
CA PHE A 118 12.10 3.20 -6.45
C PHE A 118 10.77 2.71 -7.03
N ALA A 119 10.18 3.47 -7.96
CA ALA A 119 8.92 3.10 -8.62
C ALA A 119 9.05 1.76 -9.37
N ARG A 120 10.21 1.52 -10.01
CA ARG A 120 10.47 0.27 -10.70
C ARG A 120 10.54 -0.93 -9.76
N ILE A 121 11.30 -0.81 -8.67
CA ILE A 121 11.37 -1.85 -7.62
C ILE A 121 9.98 -2.09 -7.04
N LEU A 122 9.31 -1.05 -6.57
CA LEU A 122 7.99 -1.13 -5.95
C LEU A 122 6.98 -1.83 -6.87
N GLY A 123 6.95 -1.44 -8.14
CA GLY A 123 6.07 -2.03 -9.15
C GLY A 123 6.30 -3.53 -9.34
N ILE A 124 7.56 -3.95 -9.44
CA ILE A 124 7.93 -5.37 -9.62
C ILE A 124 7.56 -6.18 -8.37
N LEU A 125 7.87 -5.67 -7.18
CA LEU A 125 7.58 -6.39 -5.94
C LEU A 125 6.07 -6.56 -5.70
N ILE A 126 5.27 -5.51 -6.01
CA ILE A 126 3.80 -5.59 -5.90
C ILE A 126 3.23 -6.55 -6.94
N ASP A 127 3.69 -6.52 -8.20
CA ASP A 127 3.25 -7.47 -9.22
C ASP A 127 3.51 -8.91 -8.80
N ASN A 128 4.73 -9.20 -8.30
CA ASN A 128 5.08 -10.53 -7.82
C ASN A 128 4.19 -10.97 -6.65
N ALA A 129 3.89 -10.06 -5.72
CA ALA A 129 3.02 -10.32 -4.59
C ALA A 129 1.59 -10.65 -5.02
N ILE A 130 0.98 -9.83 -5.90
CA ILE A 130 -0.36 -10.06 -6.44
C ILE A 130 -0.41 -11.41 -7.17
N GLU A 131 0.56 -11.69 -8.02
CA GLU A 131 0.59 -12.93 -8.79
C GLU A 131 0.78 -14.18 -7.92
N ALA A 132 1.58 -14.11 -6.86
CA ALA A 132 1.80 -15.22 -5.94
C ALA A 132 0.54 -15.61 -5.14
N THR A 133 -0.43 -14.69 -5.01
CA THR A 133 -1.69 -14.95 -4.30
C THR A 133 -2.76 -15.65 -5.17
N ASN A 134 -2.57 -15.77 -6.49
CA ASN A 134 -3.61 -16.30 -7.40
C ASN A 134 -4.13 -17.68 -6.99
N GLU A 135 -3.28 -18.51 -6.42
CA GLU A 135 -3.59 -19.89 -6.02
C GLU A 135 -3.79 -20.05 -4.51
N THR A 136 -3.94 -18.95 -3.78
CA THR A 136 -4.13 -18.97 -2.30
C THR A 136 -5.55 -18.62 -1.88
N SER A 137 -5.88 -18.98 -0.65
CA SER A 137 -7.09 -18.52 0.05
C SER A 137 -6.75 -18.35 1.54
N PRO A 138 -6.85 -17.13 2.09
CA PRO A 138 -7.22 -15.88 1.43
C PRO A 138 -6.14 -15.35 0.47
N LYS A 139 -6.55 -14.53 -0.52
CA LYS A 139 -5.66 -13.79 -1.40
C LYS A 139 -5.36 -12.42 -0.75
N ASN A 140 -4.26 -12.30 -0.07
CA ASN A 140 -3.94 -11.07 0.67
C ASN A 140 -2.52 -10.58 0.38
N VAL A 141 -2.40 -9.27 0.13
CA VAL A 141 -1.12 -8.54 0.00
C VAL A 141 -1.12 -7.39 0.99
N LYS A 142 -0.08 -7.29 1.81
CA LYS A 142 0.14 -6.18 2.74
C LYS A 142 1.31 -5.34 2.29
N ILE A 143 1.13 -4.04 2.23
CA ILE A 143 2.16 -3.07 1.82
C ILE A 143 2.30 -2.04 2.92
N LEU A 144 3.48 -1.92 3.50
CA LEU A 144 3.83 -0.91 4.50
C LEU A 144 5.00 -0.07 3.97
N ILE A 145 4.84 1.25 3.92
CA ILE A 145 5.89 2.21 3.56
C ILE A 145 6.05 3.20 4.72
N ARG A 146 7.24 3.26 5.30
CA ARG A 146 7.50 4.12 6.45
C ARG A 146 8.95 4.60 6.51
N ASP A 147 9.17 5.67 7.24
CA ASP A 147 10.48 6.11 7.70
C ASP A 147 10.77 5.55 9.10
N SER A 148 11.99 5.16 9.35
CA SER A 148 12.50 4.73 10.65
C SER A 148 13.62 5.66 11.10
N VAL A 149 13.25 6.78 11.71
CA VAL A 149 14.17 7.83 12.15
C VAL A 149 15.27 7.28 13.07
N ASN A 150 14.92 6.34 13.95
CA ASN A 150 15.85 5.74 14.90
C ASN A 150 17.01 4.95 14.22
N THR A 151 16.76 4.43 13.03
CA THR A 151 17.72 3.61 12.26
C THR A 151 18.22 4.32 11.02
N SER A 152 17.79 5.56 10.76
CA SER A 152 18.08 6.31 9.52
C SER A 152 17.82 5.44 8.29
N THR A 153 16.62 4.83 8.24
CA THR A 153 16.26 3.85 7.22
C THR A 153 14.84 4.06 6.75
N GLN A 154 14.64 4.16 5.45
CA GLN A 154 13.32 4.13 4.82
C GLN A 154 12.99 2.69 4.47
N ILE A 155 11.80 2.24 4.86
CA ILE A 155 11.41 0.85 4.79
C ILE A 155 10.16 0.69 3.92
N VAL A 156 10.25 -0.19 2.92
CA VAL A 156 9.10 -0.73 2.19
C VAL A 156 8.99 -2.22 2.46
N CYS A 157 7.91 -2.63 3.08
CA CYS A 157 7.64 -4.04 3.36
C CYS A 157 6.42 -4.50 2.56
N ILE A 158 6.59 -5.52 1.73
CA ILE A 158 5.53 -6.17 0.97
C ILE A 158 5.45 -7.61 1.43
N SER A 159 4.28 -8.02 1.90
CA SER A 159 4.02 -9.38 2.36
C SER A 159 2.79 -9.92 1.64
N ASN A 160 2.83 -11.15 1.18
CA ASN A 160 1.71 -11.77 0.49
C ASN A 160 1.50 -13.23 0.91
N THR A 161 0.27 -13.70 0.84
CA THR A 161 -0.01 -15.12 0.91
C THR A 161 0.58 -15.84 -0.29
N TYR A 162 1.06 -17.08 -0.13
CA TYR A 162 1.71 -17.83 -1.19
C TYR A 162 1.48 -19.34 -1.01
N LYS A 163 1.52 -20.11 -2.08
CA LYS A 163 1.23 -21.55 -2.09
C LYS A 163 2.49 -22.41 -1.94
N ASN A 164 3.53 -22.11 -2.72
CA ASN A 164 4.74 -22.92 -2.74
C ASN A 164 5.63 -22.65 -1.53
N LYS A 165 5.57 -23.52 -0.52
CA LYS A 165 6.35 -23.42 0.72
C LYS A 165 7.83 -23.76 0.55
N ASN A 166 8.21 -24.35 -0.57
CA ASN A 166 9.58 -24.77 -0.88
C ASN A 166 10.33 -23.79 -1.79
N VAL A 167 9.90 -22.49 -1.83
CA VAL A 167 10.58 -21.48 -2.62
C VAL A 167 12.01 -21.30 -2.13
N ASP A 168 12.97 -21.51 -3.05
CA ASP A 168 14.38 -21.21 -2.78
C ASP A 168 14.61 -19.70 -2.93
N ILE A 169 14.60 -18.98 -1.80
CA ILE A 169 14.74 -17.52 -1.72
C ILE A 169 16.09 -17.01 -2.28
N HIS A 170 17.09 -17.88 -2.45
CA HIS A 170 18.36 -17.49 -3.04
C HIS A 170 18.33 -17.52 -4.56
N LYS A 171 17.54 -18.43 -5.14
CA LYS A 171 17.44 -18.59 -6.61
C LYS A 171 16.45 -17.66 -7.29
N ILE A 172 15.45 -17.11 -6.57
CA ILE A 172 14.43 -16.25 -7.17
C ILE A 172 14.98 -14.99 -7.87
N PHE A 173 16.22 -14.59 -7.54
CA PHE A 173 16.91 -13.44 -8.15
C PHE A 173 17.77 -13.80 -9.37
N GLU A 174 17.82 -15.06 -9.77
CA GLU A 174 18.57 -15.48 -10.96
C GLU A 174 17.76 -15.21 -12.24
N LYS A 175 18.46 -14.86 -13.31
CA LYS A 175 17.82 -14.53 -14.58
C LYS A 175 17.16 -15.78 -15.19
N GLY A 176 15.89 -15.65 -15.57
CA GLY A 176 15.15 -16.72 -16.24
C GLY A 176 14.54 -17.74 -15.29
N ILE A 177 14.70 -17.59 -13.97
CA ILE A 177 14.00 -18.43 -13.00
C ILE A 177 12.62 -17.83 -12.77
N SER A 178 11.61 -18.53 -13.24
CA SER A 178 10.20 -18.29 -12.98
C SER A 178 9.51 -19.64 -12.87
N GLU A 179 8.74 -19.86 -11.84
CA GLU A 179 7.89 -21.05 -11.70
C GLU A 179 6.63 -20.98 -12.61
N LYS A 180 6.48 -19.89 -13.38
CA LYS A 180 5.28 -19.58 -14.16
C LYS A 180 5.52 -19.82 -15.64
N GLU A 181 4.62 -20.55 -16.30
CA GLU A 181 4.73 -20.99 -17.70
C GLU A 181 4.85 -19.87 -18.74
N ASN A 182 4.59 -18.60 -18.45
CA ASN A 182 4.65 -17.50 -19.42
C ASN A 182 5.45 -16.28 -18.94
N HIS A 183 6.28 -16.42 -17.89
CA HIS A 183 7.06 -15.31 -17.36
C HIS A 183 8.55 -15.51 -17.60
N GLN A 184 9.20 -14.48 -18.13
CA GLN A 184 10.63 -14.53 -18.49
C GLN A 184 11.57 -14.51 -17.27
N GLY A 185 11.06 -14.51 -16.01
CA GLY A 185 11.88 -14.47 -14.80
C GLY A 185 12.83 -13.25 -14.72
N ILE A 186 12.43 -12.11 -15.29
CA ILE A 186 13.28 -10.92 -15.42
C ILE A 186 13.07 -9.94 -14.27
N GLY A 187 11.88 -9.93 -13.62
CA GLY A 187 11.52 -8.89 -12.65
C GLY A 187 12.47 -8.80 -11.45
N LEU A 188 12.62 -9.87 -10.67
CA LEU A 188 13.53 -9.88 -9.51
C LEU A 188 15.00 -9.77 -9.91
N TRP A 189 15.40 -10.29 -11.08
CA TRP A 189 16.72 -10.06 -11.61
C TRP A 189 16.97 -8.57 -11.91
N GLU A 190 15.98 -7.84 -12.42
CA GLU A 190 16.08 -6.40 -12.65
C GLU A 190 16.19 -5.65 -11.32
N VAL A 191 15.42 -6.03 -10.29
CA VAL A 191 15.57 -5.51 -8.93
C VAL A 191 17.00 -5.71 -8.44
N LYS A 192 17.55 -6.92 -8.54
CA LYS A 192 18.93 -7.22 -8.15
C LYS A 192 19.95 -6.32 -8.88
N LYS A 193 19.70 -6.01 -10.16
CA LYS A 193 20.55 -5.11 -10.95
C LYS A 193 20.48 -3.67 -10.45
N ILE A 194 19.33 -3.19 -9.99
CA ILE A 194 19.21 -1.86 -9.40
C ILE A 194 19.91 -1.84 -8.04
N LEU A 195 19.71 -2.84 -7.20
CA LEU A 195 20.38 -2.96 -5.91
C LEU A 195 21.91 -2.94 -6.05
N SER A 196 22.46 -3.66 -7.03
CA SER A 196 23.91 -3.73 -7.24
C SER A 196 24.57 -2.41 -7.64
N LYS A 197 23.79 -1.42 -8.06
CA LYS A 197 24.27 -0.07 -8.42
C LYS A 197 24.20 0.94 -7.27
N ASN A 198 23.47 0.59 -6.22
CA ASN A 198 23.17 1.49 -5.11
C ASN A 198 23.62 0.84 -3.79
N ASN A 199 24.69 1.37 -3.20
CA ASN A 199 25.28 0.80 -1.98
C ASN A 199 24.46 1.07 -0.71
N ASN A 200 23.50 1.98 -0.77
CA ASN A 200 22.65 2.36 0.34
C ASN A 200 21.29 1.66 0.34
N ILE A 201 21.12 0.61 -0.46
CA ILE A 201 19.85 -0.10 -0.59
C ILE A 201 20.06 -1.59 -0.35
N ASN A 202 19.18 -2.20 0.43
CA ASN A 202 19.17 -3.63 0.68
C ASN A 202 17.76 -4.20 0.47
N LEU A 203 17.65 -5.45 0.01
CA LEU A 203 16.39 -6.18 -0.09
C LEU A 203 16.49 -7.47 0.69
N ILE A 204 15.74 -7.56 1.75
CA ILE A 204 15.63 -8.75 2.60
C ILE A 204 14.42 -9.56 2.14
N THR A 205 14.61 -10.83 1.84
CA THR A 205 13.53 -11.76 1.51
C THR A 205 13.44 -12.83 2.58
N SER A 206 12.25 -13.07 3.08
CA SER A 206 11.95 -14.10 4.07
C SER A 206 10.57 -14.71 3.82
N ASN A 207 10.33 -15.88 4.39
CA ASN A 207 9.04 -16.52 4.35
C ASN A 207 8.75 -17.24 5.68
N ASP A 208 7.47 -17.34 6.01
CA ASP A 208 6.94 -18.12 7.09
C ASP A 208 5.82 -19.05 6.58
N GLU A 209 5.09 -19.71 7.48
CA GLU A 209 4.01 -20.62 7.09
C GLU A 209 2.89 -19.95 6.29
N ASN A 210 2.67 -18.65 6.45
CA ASN A 210 1.52 -17.95 5.89
C ASN A 210 1.91 -16.90 4.83
N TYR A 211 3.06 -16.25 5.02
CA TYR A 211 3.45 -15.09 4.22
C TYR A 211 4.85 -15.24 3.63
N PHE A 212 4.96 -14.82 2.38
CA PHE A 212 6.22 -14.46 1.73
C PHE A 212 6.42 -12.96 1.89
N LYS A 213 7.60 -12.53 2.33
CA LYS A 213 7.89 -11.14 2.69
C LYS A 213 9.13 -10.64 1.97
N GLN A 214 9.04 -9.45 1.36
CA GLN A 214 10.14 -8.69 0.80
C GLN A 214 10.21 -7.32 1.46
N GLN A 215 11.36 -6.99 2.03
CA GLN A 215 11.60 -5.73 2.73
C GLN A 215 12.75 -4.99 2.07
N LEU A 216 12.43 -3.89 1.38
CA LEU A 216 13.41 -2.96 0.85
C LEU A 216 13.79 -1.96 1.95
N GLU A 217 15.08 -1.79 2.18
CA GLU A 217 15.67 -0.84 3.11
C GLU A 217 16.55 0.14 2.35
N ILE A 218 16.34 1.44 2.58
CA ILE A 218 17.09 2.54 1.97
C ILE A 218 17.71 3.32 3.11
N TYR A 219 19.04 3.27 3.23
CA TYR A 219 19.81 3.91 4.29
C TYR A 219 20.19 5.33 3.90
N TYR A 220 20.20 6.28 4.91
CA TYR A 220 20.56 7.67 4.72
C TYR A 220 21.29 8.27 5.92
#